data_98564c45359cd0f9e024465b93f791e4
#
_entry.id   98564c45359cd0f9e024465b93f791e4
#
_cell.length_a   1.000
_cell.length_b   1.000
_cell.length_c   1.000
_cell.angle_alpha   90.00
_cell.angle_beta   90.00
_cell.angle_gamma   90.00
#
_symmetry.space_group_name_H-M   'P 1'
#
loop_
_entity.id
_entity.type
_entity.pdbx_description
1 polymer ?
#
loop_
_entity_poly.entity_id
_entity_poly.type
_entity_poly.pdbx_seq_one_letter_code
_entity_poly.pdbx_strand_id
1 'polypeptide(L)'
;MTKGYFGIGIYHVKREVNVGTLWRSAFIFGAHFIFTIGQRYHKQSSDTPVSWRHIPLWHFATLDQLYESAPYNCELIAIERTPASKDIIGFQHPDRAIYLLGPEDGSLPDTVPARHVIQIPGPYCLNVATAGAIVMYDRLIKAR
;
A
#
# COMPACT_ATOMS: atom_id res chain seq x y z
N MET A 1 2.22 18.62 -13.74
CA MET A 1 3.08 17.81 -12.90
C MET A 1 2.61 16.37 -12.93
N THR A 2 3.50 15.44 -13.23
CA THR A 2 3.15 14.02 -13.22
C THR A 2 3.19 13.49 -11.78
N LYS A 3 2.18 12.69 -11.43
CA LYS A 3 2.14 12.04 -10.11
C LYS A 3 3.01 10.79 -10.05
N GLY A 4 3.69 10.48 -11.14
CA GLY A 4 4.42 9.24 -11.27
C GLY A 4 3.49 8.05 -11.41
N TYR A 5 3.98 6.88 -11.03
CA TYR A 5 3.23 5.63 -11.14
C TYR A 5 3.34 4.87 -9.81
N PHE A 6 2.22 4.47 -9.23
CA PHE A 6 2.31 3.69 -8.00
C PHE A 6 1.12 2.76 -7.80
N GLY A 7 1.39 1.68 -7.09
CA GLY A 7 0.38 0.79 -6.56
C GLY A 7 0.52 0.62 -5.06
N ILE A 8 -0.48 0.07 -4.43
CA ILE A 8 -0.51 -0.16 -2.99
C ILE A 8 -1.27 -1.44 -2.67
N GLY A 9 -0.81 -2.18 -1.68
CA GLY A 9 -1.48 -3.42 -1.31
C GLY A 9 -1.19 -3.86 0.11
N ILE A 10 -1.85 -4.95 0.51
CA ILE A 10 -1.81 -5.47 1.87
C ILE A 10 -1.33 -6.91 1.85
N TYR A 11 -0.37 -7.21 2.72
CA TYR A 11 0.14 -8.55 2.95
C TYR A 11 -0.74 -9.27 3.97
N HIS A 12 -1.35 -10.39 3.59
CA HIS A 12 -2.16 -11.25 4.46
C HIS A 12 -3.24 -10.49 5.23
N VAL A 13 -4.07 -9.76 4.49
CA VAL A 13 -5.18 -9.01 5.11
C VAL A 13 -6.13 -9.96 5.83
N LYS A 14 -6.56 -9.60 7.02
CA LYS A 14 -7.50 -10.39 7.82
C LYS A 14 -8.93 -9.92 7.69
N ARG A 15 -9.14 -8.62 7.55
CA ARG A 15 -10.48 -8.04 7.41
C ARG A 15 -10.64 -7.47 6.01
N GLU A 16 -11.50 -8.10 5.24
CA GLU A 16 -11.73 -7.67 3.85
C GLU A 16 -12.25 -6.24 3.74
N VAL A 17 -12.92 -5.73 4.77
CA VAL A 17 -13.37 -4.34 4.79
C VAL A 17 -12.19 -3.37 4.61
N ASN A 18 -11.00 -3.73 5.10
CA ASN A 18 -9.82 -2.90 4.93
C ASN A 18 -9.39 -2.82 3.47
N VAL A 19 -9.58 -3.87 2.70
CA VAL A 19 -9.27 -3.85 1.27
C VAL A 19 -10.20 -2.89 0.54
N GLY A 20 -11.50 -2.95 0.81
CA GLY A 20 -12.47 -2.05 0.19
C GLY A 20 -12.20 -0.59 0.53
N THR A 21 -11.89 -0.31 1.81
CA THR A 21 -11.56 1.04 2.26
C THR A 21 -10.27 1.55 1.61
N LEU A 22 -9.24 0.70 1.54
CA LEU A 22 -7.99 1.05 0.89
C LEU A 22 -8.21 1.30 -0.61
N TRP A 23 -9.01 0.46 -1.27
CA TRP A 23 -9.28 0.60 -2.70
C TRP A 23 -9.95 1.94 -3.01
N ARG A 24 -10.92 2.32 -2.18
CA ARG A 24 -11.56 3.62 -2.30
C ARG A 24 -10.56 4.78 -2.18
N SER A 25 -9.70 4.74 -1.17
CA SER A 25 -8.65 5.76 -1.00
C SER A 25 -7.68 5.75 -2.16
N ALA A 26 -7.30 4.58 -2.64
CA ALA A 26 -6.40 4.42 -3.78
C ALA A 26 -6.99 5.05 -5.04
N PHE A 27 -8.27 4.84 -5.28
CA PHE A 27 -8.96 5.48 -6.40
C PHE A 27 -8.92 7.02 -6.26
N ILE A 28 -9.25 7.52 -5.08
CA ILE A 28 -9.28 8.98 -4.82
C ILE A 28 -7.90 9.60 -5.00
N PHE A 29 -6.84 8.95 -4.52
CA PHE A 29 -5.49 9.51 -4.54
C PHE A 29 -4.70 9.17 -5.80
N GLY A 30 -5.30 8.46 -6.76
CA GLY A 30 -4.70 8.26 -8.07
C GLY A 30 -3.73 7.09 -8.17
N ALA A 31 -3.87 6.08 -7.33
CA ALA A 31 -3.12 4.82 -7.50
C ALA A 31 -3.49 4.16 -8.82
N HIS A 32 -2.55 3.47 -9.43
CA HIS A 32 -2.75 2.79 -10.70
C HIS A 32 -3.27 1.38 -10.54
N PHE A 33 -2.99 0.76 -9.40
CA PHE A 33 -3.51 -0.56 -9.06
C PHE A 33 -3.46 -0.75 -7.54
N ILE A 34 -4.26 -1.69 -7.05
CA ILE A 34 -4.08 -2.23 -5.71
C ILE A 34 -3.85 -3.73 -5.80
N PHE A 35 -3.35 -4.31 -4.72
CA PHE A 35 -3.11 -5.76 -4.69
C PHE A 35 -3.29 -6.32 -3.29
N THR A 36 -3.54 -7.62 -3.24
CA THR A 36 -3.52 -8.41 -2.01
C THR A 36 -2.54 -9.55 -2.17
N ILE A 37 -1.89 -9.93 -1.06
CA ILE A 37 -1.01 -11.09 -1.02
C ILE A 37 -1.57 -12.07 -0.01
N GLY A 38 -1.79 -13.31 -0.43
CA GLY A 38 -2.26 -14.41 0.40
C GLY A 38 -3.76 -14.56 0.45
N GLN A 39 -4.51 -13.50 0.72
CA GLN A 39 -5.97 -13.53 0.82
C GLN A 39 -6.63 -12.90 -0.40
N ARG A 40 -7.64 -13.57 -0.95
CA ARG A 40 -8.45 -12.99 -2.01
C ARG A 40 -9.47 -12.03 -1.43
N TYR A 41 -9.76 -10.98 -2.18
CA TYR A 41 -10.74 -9.99 -1.81
C TYR A 41 -12.12 -10.32 -2.38
N HIS A 42 -13.15 -10.19 -1.54
CA HIS A 42 -14.53 -10.18 -1.97
C HIS A 42 -15.06 -8.75 -1.85
N LYS A 43 -15.80 -8.30 -2.86
CA LYS A 43 -16.31 -6.94 -2.93
C LYS A 43 -17.03 -6.55 -1.65
N GLN A 44 -16.72 -5.37 -1.12
CA GLN A 44 -17.24 -4.87 0.14
C GLN A 44 -18.04 -3.58 -0.05
N SER A 45 -19.02 -3.36 0.85
CA SER A 45 -19.79 -2.12 0.86
C SER A 45 -18.96 -0.88 1.22
N SER A 46 -17.80 -1.07 1.84
CA SER A 46 -16.88 0.03 2.15
C SER A 46 -16.29 0.68 0.89
N ASP A 47 -16.37 0.02 -0.26
CA ASP A 47 -15.92 0.56 -1.54
C ASP A 47 -17.11 1.27 -2.23
N THR A 48 -17.54 2.38 -1.67
CA THR A 48 -18.73 3.11 -2.13
C THR A 48 -18.59 3.75 -3.52
N PRO A 49 -17.40 4.25 -3.95
CA PRO A 49 -17.25 4.74 -5.33
C PRO A 49 -17.15 3.63 -6.36
N VAL A 50 -17.26 2.37 -5.96
CA VAL A 50 -17.09 1.22 -6.85
C VAL A 50 -15.73 1.28 -7.55
N SER A 51 -14.68 1.42 -6.78
CA SER A 51 -13.30 1.65 -7.27
C SER A 51 -12.80 0.54 -8.17
N TRP A 52 -13.33 -0.69 -8.02
CA TRP A 52 -12.98 -1.82 -8.88
C TRP A 52 -13.32 -1.59 -10.35
N ARG A 53 -14.16 -0.63 -10.67
CA ARG A 53 -14.45 -0.24 -12.06
C ARG A 53 -13.41 0.70 -12.64
N HIS A 54 -12.55 1.27 -11.81
CA HIS A 54 -11.63 2.34 -12.21
C HIS A 54 -10.17 1.94 -12.15
N ILE A 55 -9.79 1.16 -11.13
CA ILE A 55 -8.42 0.68 -10.99
C ILE A 55 -8.43 -0.82 -10.70
N PRO A 56 -7.48 -1.58 -11.26
CA PRO A 56 -7.44 -3.03 -11.07
C PRO A 56 -6.99 -3.44 -9.69
N LEU A 57 -7.49 -4.57 -9.22
CA LEU A 57 -6.96 -5.28 -8.07
C LEU A 57 -6.25 -6.54 -8.57
N TRP A 58 -4.98 -6.67 -8.20
CA TRP A 58 -4.20 -7.88 -8.49
C TRP A 58 -4.13 -8.72 -7.23
N HIS A 59 -4.22 -10.03 -7.39
CA HIS A 59 -4.07 -10.95 -6.29
C HIS A 59 -2.83 -11.81 -6.51
N PHE A 60 -1.95 -11.85 -5.51
CA PHE A 60 -0.77 -12.70 -5.52
C PHE A 60 -0.85 -13.70 -4.36
N ALA A 61 -0.51 -14.95 -4.63
CA ALA A 61 -0.49 -15.95 -3.57
C ALA A 61 0.71 -15.72 -2.62
N THR A 62 1.81 -15.23 -3.15
CA THR A 62 3.05 -15.03 -2.40
C THR A 62 3.72 -13.71 -2.75
N LEU A 63 4.66 -13.29 -1.89
CA LEU A 63 5.52 -12.13 -2.18
C LEU A 63 6.34 -12.32 -3.46
N ASP A 64 6.81 -13.53 -3.72
CA ASP A 64 7.60 -13.81 -4.91
C ASP A 64 6.80 -13.50 -6.18
N GLN A 65 5.51 -13.81 -6.19
CA GLN A 65 4.65 -13.48 -7.32
C GLN A 65 4.53 -11.96 -7.53
N LEU A 66 4.46 -11.19 -6.43
CA LEU A 66 4.48 -9.73 -6.55
C LEU A 66 5.77 -9.26 -7.22
N TYR A 67 6.91 -9.76 -6.79
CA TYR A 67 8.21 -9.34 -7.33
C TYR A 67 8.33 -9.68 -8.81
N GLU A 68 7.91 -10.88 -9.21
CA GLU A 68 7.96 -11.32 -10.60
C GLU A 68 7.06 -10.50 -11.52
N SER A 69 5.97 -9.98 -10.96
CA SER A 69 4.95 -9.24 -11.72
C SER A 69 5.05 -7.73 -11.55
N ALA A 70 5.98 -7.25 -10.74
CA ALA A 70 6.09 -5.83 -10.45
C ALA A 70 6.31 -5.00 -11.74
N PRO A 71 5.60 -3.89 -11.89
CA PRO A 71 5.83 -3.01 -13.02
C PRO A 71 7.27 -2.52 -13.08
N TYR A 72 7.74 -2.26 -14.30
CA TYR A 72 9.11 -1.90 -14.54
C TYR A 72 9.58 -0.75 -13.65
N ASN A 73 10.74 -0.94 -13.04
CA ASN A 73 11.46 0.08 -12.27
C ASN A 73 10.68 0.66 -11.09
N CYS A 74 9.74 -0.09 -10.51
CA CYS A 74 9.07 0.33 -9.29
C CYS A 74 9.90 -0.04 -8.06
N GLU A 75 10.08 0.92 -7.16
CA GLU A 75 10.75 0.66 -5.88
C GLU A 75 9.73 0.17 -4.86
N LEU A 76 10.06 -0.90 -4.15
CA LEU A 76 9.21 -1.46 -3.11
C LEU A 76 9.43 -0.71 -1.80
N ILE A 77 8.34 -0.20 -1.23
CA ILE A 77 8.34 0.56 0.02
C ILE A 77 7.44 -0.16 1.01
N ALA A 78 8.03 -0.64 2.09
CA ALA A 78 7.27 -1.27 3.18
C ALA A 78 6.78 -0.19 4.16
N ILE A 79 5.53 -0.30 4.57
CA ILE A 79 4.93 0.57 5.58
C ILE A 79 4.86 -0.25 6.87
N GLU A 80 5.77 0.02 7.78
CA GLU A 80 5.86 -0.76 9.01
C GLU A 80 6.59 0.01 10.10
N ARG A 81 6.18 -0.21 11.34
CA ARG A 81 6.83 0.40 12.51
C ARG A 81 7.93 -0.53 13.02
N THR A 82 9.16 -0.16 12.76
CA THR A 82 10.34 -0.85 13.29
C THR A 82 11.33 0.20 13.79
N PRO A 83 12.31 -0.18 14.63
CA PRO A 83 13.34 0.77 15.06
C PRO A 83 14.14 1.37 13.91
N ALA A 84 14.24 0.66 12.79
CA ALA A 84 14.99 1.11 11.62
C ALA A 84 14.14 1.86 10.60
N SER A 85 12.82 1.97 10.80
CA SER A 85 11.94 2.63 9.85
C SER A 85 12.16 4.13 9.84
N LYS A 86 12.15 4.71 8.64
CA LYS A 86 12.23 6.17 8.48
C LYS A 86 10.87 6.79 8.72
N ASP A 87 10.86 7.97 9.33
CA ASP A 87 9.63 8.74 9.48
C ASP A 87 9.15 9.23 8.12
N ILE A 88 7.85 9.09 7.87
CA ILE A 88 7.24 9.53 6.60
C ILE A 88 7.44 11.04 6.36
N ILE A 89 7.55 11.82 7.41
CA ILE A 89 7.66 13.29 7.28
C ILE A 89 8.82 13.67 6.37
N GLY A 90 9.98 13.05 6.53
CA GLY A 90 11.17 13.35 5.73
C GLY A 90 11.33 12.48 4.49
N PHE A 91 10.40 11.60 4.22
CA PHE A 91 10.54 10.64 3.13
C PHE A 91 10.21 11.26 1.78
N GLN A 92 11.08 11.06 0.79
CA GLN A 92 10.82 11.46 -0.58
C GLN A 92 10.34 10.25 -1.38
N HIS A 93 9.14 10.35 -1.91
CA HIS A 93 8.53 9.25 -2.64
C HIS A 93 9.18 9.11 -4.03
N PRO A 94 9.57 7.89 -4.42
CA PRO A 94 10.07 7.67 -5.78
C PRO A 94 8.94 7.83 -6.79
N ASP A 95 9.28 8.21 -8.01
CA ASP A 95 8.30 8.37 -9.08
C ASP A 95 7.53 7.09 -9.35
N ARG A 96 8.21 5.94 -9.29
CA ARG A 96 7.59 4.63 -9.52
C ARG A 96 7.73 3.81 -8.24
N ALA A 97 6.60 3.47 -7.64
CA ALA A 97 6.58 2.88 -6.31
C ALA A 97 5.53 1.79 -6.14
N ILE A 98 5.83 0.83 -5.29
CA ILE A 98 4.86 -0.15 -4.80
C ILE A 98 4.90 -0.06 -3.27
N TYR A 99 3.77 0.30 -2.68
CA TYR A 99 3.65 0.38 -1.23
C TYR A 99 3.05 -0.92 -0.69
N LEU A 100 3.71 -1.52 0.27
CA LEU A 100 3.29 -2.77 0.89
C LEU A 100 2.96 -2.54 2.35
N LEU A 101 1.69 -2.74 2.70
CA LEU A 101 1.21 -2.65 4.08
C LEU A 101 1.25 -4.04 4.71
N GLY A 102 1.63 -4.09 5.98
CA GLY A 102 1.61 -5.33 6.76
C GLY A 102 0.20 -5.74 7.18
N PRO A 103 0.05 -6.95 7.73
CA PRO A 103 -1.23 -7.40 8.23
C PRO A 103 -1.66 -6.61 9.47
N GLU A 104 -2.96 -6.62 9.77
CA GLU A 104 -3.54 -5.82 10.86
C GLU A 104 -2.99 -6.20 12.24
N ASP A 105 -2.62 -7.45 12.44
CA ASP A 105 -2.19 -7.97 13.74
C ASP A 105 -0.82 -8.62 13.72
N GLY A 106 0.01 -8.27 12.74
CA GLY A 106 1.32 -8.88 12.60
C GLY A 106 2.29 -7.96 11.88
N SER A 107 3.39 -8.54 11.46
CA SER A 107 4.47 -7.81 10.78
C SER A 107 4.73 -8.41 9.41
N LEU A 108 5.35 -7.61 8.56
CA LEU A 108 5.88 -8.11 7.30
C LEU A 108 7.05 -9.07 7.57
N PRO A 109 7.25 -10.08 6.71
CA PRO A 109 8.42 -10.95 6.84
C PRO A 109 9.72 -10.16 6.73
N ASP A 110 10.74 -10.55 7.50
CA ASP A 110 12.06 -9.93 7.42
C ASP A 110 12.70 -10.08 6.05
N THR A 111 12.24 -11.06 5.28
CA THR A 111 12.75 -11.33 3.93
C THR A 111 12.21 -10.41 2.85
N VAL A 112 11.31 -9.47 3.18
CA VAL A 112 10.80 -8.51 2.21
C VAL A 112 11.94 -7.62 1.72
N PRO A 113 12.29 -7.66 0.42
CA PRO A 113 13.40 -6.85 -0.09
C PRO A 113 12.94 -5.42 -0.39
N ALA A 114 12.39 -4.75 0.62
CA ALA A 114 11.95 -3.38 0.47
C ALA A 114 13.14 -2.45 0.29
N ARG A 115 13.05 -1.57 -0.68
CA ARG A 115 14.05 -0.52 -0.89
C ARG A 115 14.04 0.47 0.26
N HIS A 116 12.86 0.74 0.79
CA HIS A 116 12.64 1.67 1.90
C HIS A 116 11.63 1.08 2.87
N VAL A 117 11.83 1.35 4.16
CA VAL A 117 10.83 1.03 5.20
C VAL A 117 10.48 2.33 5.88
N ILE A 118 9.22 2.71 5.84
CA ILE A 118 8.75 3.97 6.41
C ILE A 118 7.67 3.73 7.45
N GLN A 119 7.53 4.67 8.37
CA GLN A 119 6.50 4.61 9.41
C GLN A 119 5.79 5.95 9.55
N ILE A 120 4.55 5.88 9.99
CA ILE A 120 3.78 7.04 10.41
C ILE A 120 4.01 7.19 11.90
N PRO A 121 4.48 8.36 12.38
CA PRO A 121 4.78 8.54 13.80
C PRO A 121 3.51 8.48 14.65
N GLY A 122 3.66 8.00 15.87
CA GLY A 122 2.57 7.88 16.84
C GLY A 122 2.83 6.76 17.83
N PRO A 123 2.10 6.71 18.96
CA PRO A 123 2.34 5.72 19.99
C PRO A 123 1.86 4.30 19.65
N TYR A 124 0.91 4.19 18.70
CA TYR A 124 0.33 2.91 18.30
C TYR A 124 0.21 2.80 16.80
N CYS A 125 0.06 1.56 16.29
CA CYS A 125 -0.17 1.32 14.87
C CYS A 125 -1.57 1.78 14.47
N LEU A 126 -1.66 2.36 13.28
CA LEU A 126 -2.95 2.74 12.69
C LEU A 126 -3.62 1.53 12.04
N ASN A 127 -4.92 1.63 11.83
CA ASN A 127 -5.62 0.73 10.94
C ASN A 127 -4.91 0.71 9.57
N VAL A 128 -4.81 -0.45 8.96
CA VAL A 128 -4.02 -0.64 7.74
C VAL A 128 -4.53 0.23 6.58
N ALA A 129 -5.83 0.34 6.40
CA ALA A 129 -6.39 1.17 5.33
C ALA A 129 -6.17 2.66 5.62
N THR A 130 -6.24 3.06 6.89
CA THR A 130 -5.93 4.42 7.32
C THR A 130 -4.47 4.75 7.06
N ALA A 131 -3.56 3.86 7.40
CA ALA A 131 -2.14 4.05 7.12
C ALA A 131 -1.89 4.20 5.63
N GLY A 132 -2.52 3.37 4.81
CA GLY A 132 -2.41 3.47 3.36
C GLY A 132 -2.90 4.80 2.81
N ALA A 133 -4.02 5.31 3.32
CA ALA A 133 -4.56 6.60 2.91
C ALA A 133 -3.60 7.74 3.25
N ILE A 134 -3.00 7.71 4.43
CA ILE A 134 -2.03 8.72 4.85
C ILE A 134 -0.79 8.71 3.95
N VAL A 135 -0.26 7.52 3.65
CA VAL A 135 0.90 7.40 2.76
C VAL A 135 0.60 7.96 1.38
N MET A 136 -0.55 7.64 0.83
CA MET A 136 -0.94 8.15 -0.50
C MET A 136 -1.18 9.65 -0.50
N TYR A 137 -1.77 10.18 0.56
CA TYR A 137 -1.95 11.63 0.69
C TYR A 137 -0.59 12.34 0.81
N ASP A 138 0.32 11.80 1.62
CA ASP A 138 1.66 12.34 1.75
C ASP A 138 2.38 12.38 0.40
N ARG A 139 2.27 11.29 -0.38
CA ARG A 139 2.80 11.25 -1.73
C ARG A 139 2.20 12.36 -2.60
N LEU A 140 0.88 12.53 -2.54
CA LEU A 140 0.18 13.53 -3.35
C LEU A 140 0.65 14.95 -3.05
N ILE A 141 0.75 15.32 -1.79
CA ILE A 141 1.13 16.70 -1.42
C ILE A 141 2.62 16.98 -1.70
N LYS A 142 3.48 15.99 -1.56
CA LYS A 142 4.92 16.15 -1.84
C LYS A 142 5.25 16.19 -3.32
N ALA A 143 4.35 15.73 -4.18
CA ALA A 143 4.52 15.77 -5.62
C ALA A 143 4.16 17.14 -6.24
N ARG A 144 3.66 18.04 -5.47
CA ARG A 144 3.27 19.39 -5.94
C ARG A 144 4.48 20.30 -6.10
#